data_7782b19b57edf61ae96a889c71a77a98
#
_entry.id   7782b19b57edf61ae96a889c71a77a98
#
_cell.length_a   1.000
_cell.length_b   1.000
_cell.length_c   1.000
_cell.angle_alpha   90.00
_cell.angle_beta   90.00
_cell.angle_gamma   90.00
#
_symmetry.space_group_name_H-M   'P 1'
#
loop_
_entity.id
_entity.type
_entity.pdbx_description
1 polymer ?
#
loop_
_entity_poly.entity_id
_entity_poly.type
_entity_poly.pdbx_seq_one_letter_code
_entity_poly.pdbx_strand_id
1 'polypeptide(L)'
;SIIKESIKNPLENYIIVVPEQYTMATQKRVVELHPRKGVLNIDVVSFERLAYKVFEEVGAADYPVLDDTGKNLIVRRVLEQNKKALRFFGSNISNTGFVSELKSVISEMLQYDISVDKLLDINKNVDNNSLLGMKLDDISLIYGGFREFIKNNYITSEEILDLMCRKVTESSKIRGSVIAFDGFTGFT
;
A
#
# COMPACT_ATOMS: atom_id res chain seq x y z
N SER A 1 -29.90 -10.04 1.60
CA SER A 1 -28.95 -9.55 2.64
C SER A 1 -28.00 -10.68 3.00
N ILE A 2 -26.72 -10.39 3.03
CA ILE A 2 -25.65 -11.35 3.34
C ILE A 2 -25.90 -12.07 4.68
N ILE A 3 -26.47 -11.38 5.67
CA ILE A 3 -26.82 -11.97 6.98
C ILE A 3 -27.89 -13.06 6.84
N LYS A 4 -28.91 -12.85 5.98
CA LYS A 4 -29.93 -13.89 5.76
C LYS A 4 -29.35 -15.11 5.02
N GLU A 5 -28.39 -14.88 4.17
CA GLU A 5 -27.73 -15.92 3.39
C GLU A 5 -26.78 -16.76 4.27
N SER A 6 -26.00 -16.10 5.14
CA SER A 6 -25.09 -16.78 6.08
C SER A 6 -25.83 -17.66 7.10
N ILE A 7 -27.07 -17.30 7.46
CA ILE A 7 -27.91 -18.12 8.34
C ILE A 7 -28.40 -19.38 7.62
N LYS A 8 -28.70 -19.27 6.33
CA LYS A 8 -29.17 -20.42 5.52
C LYS A 8 -28.03 -21.38 5.19
N ASN A 9 -26.84 -20.85 4.98
CA ASN A 9 -25.65 -21.61 4.57
C ASN A 9 -24.53 -21.44 5.62
N PRO A 10 -24.64 -22.06 6.78
CA PRO A 10 -23.73 -21.84 7.91
C PRO A 10 -22.32 -22.40 7.68
N LEU A 11 -22.12 -23.23 6.66
CA LEU A 11 -20.84 -23.81 6.27
C LEU A 11 -20.08 -22.95 5.24
N GLU A 12 -20.74 -21.96 4.63
CA GLU A 12 -20.12 -21.02 3.72
C GLU A 12 -19.50 -19.84 4.48
N ASN A 13 -18.39 -19.35 4.00
CA ASN A 13 -17.73 -18.16 4.52
C ASN A 13 -18.18 -16.91 3.77
N TYR A 14 -18.43 -15.87 4.52
CA TYR A 14 -18.84 -14.56 3.99
C TYR A 14 -17.83 -13.50 4.43
N ILE A 15 -17.40 -12.67 3.49
CA ILE A 15 -16.48 -11.57 3.75
C ILE A 15 -17.15 -10.28 3.33
N ILE A 16 -17.28 -9.35 4.28
CA ILE A 16 -17.74 -7.99 4.00
C ILE A 16 -16.53 -7.07 4.03
N VAL A 17 -16.18 -6.54 2.87
CA VAL A 17 -15.09 -5.57 2.74
C VAL A 17 -15.67 -4.16 2.86
N VAL A 18 -15.11 -3.37 3.79
CA VAL A 18 -15.52 -2.00 4.07
C VAL A 18 -14.30 -1.09 4.20
N PRO A 19 -14.43 0.24 4.04
CA PRO A 19 -13.36 1.17 4.42
C PRO A 19 -12.93 0.97 5.88
N GLU A 20 -11.63 1.13 6.18
CA GLU A 20 -11.05 0.83 7.50
C GLU A 20 -11.83 1.49 8.65
N GLN A 21 -12.23 2.76 8.49
CA GLN A 21 -12.98 3.50 9.51
C GLN A 21 -14.37 2.93 9.83
N TYR A 22 -14.93 2.10 8.94
CA TYR A 22 -16.24 1.49 9.13
C TYR A 22 -16.22 0.05 9.63
N THR A 23 -15.05 -0.57 9.75
CA THR A 23 -14.91 -1.99 10.12
C THR A 23 -15.61 -2.30 11.45
N MET A 24 -15.30 -1.56 12.50
CA MET A 24 -15.92 -1.77 13.84
C MET A 24 -17.43 -1.51 13.85
N ALA A 25 -17.88 -0.43 13.21
CA ALA A 25 -19.30 -0.09 13.15
C ALA A 25 -20.10 -1.15 12.38
N THR A 26 -19.55 -1.63 11.25
CA THR A 26 -20.19 -2.66 10.43
C THR A 26 -20.20 -4.00 11.17
N GLN A 27 -19.11 -4.38 11.83
CA GLN A 27 -19.05 -5.60 12.63
C GLN A 27 -20.11 -5.61 13.73
N LYS A 28 -20.21 -4.50 14.48
CA LYS A 28 -21.27 -4.33 15.51
C LYS A 28 -22.65 -4.47 14.91
N ARG A 29 -22.93 -3.80 13.79
CA ARG A 29 -24.22 -3.85 13.10
C ARG A 29 -24.57 -5.26 12.61
N VAL A 30 -23.59 -6.00 12.08
CA VAL A 30 -23.78 -7.40 11.65
C VAL A 30 -24.19 -8.27 12.84
N VAL A 31 -23.51 -8.14 13.99
CA VAL A 31 -23.85 -8.87 15.23
C VAL A 31 -25.24 -8.47 15.74
N GLU A 32 -25.58 -7.19 15.76
CA GLU A 32 -26.88 -6.70 16.21
C GLU A 32 -28.04 -7.20 15.34
N LEU A 33 -27.84 -7.30 14.04
CA LEU A 33 -28.83 -7.77 13.08
C LEU A 33 -28.94 -9.30 13.01
N HIS A 34 -27.93 -10.02 13.49
CA HIS A 34 -27.96 -11.47 13.48
C HIS A 34 -28.85 -12.01 14.61
N PRO A 35 -29.80 -12.94 14.33
CA PRO A 35 -30.77 -13.42 15.34
C PRO A 35 -30.14 -14.00 16.62
N ARG A 36 -28.97 -14.63 16.48
CA ARG A 36 -28.24 -15.24 17.58
C ARG A 36 -27.26 -14.29 18.28
N LYS A 37 -27.23 -13.01 17.88
CA LYS A 37 -26.29 -12.00 18.43
C LYS A 37 -24.81 -12.42 18.42
N GLY A 38 -24.47 -13.32 17.51
CA GLY A 38 -23.11 -13.81 17.30
C GLY A 38 -22.96 -14.33 15.88
N VAL A 39 -21.76 -14.16 15.29
CA VAL A 39 -21.48 -14.51 13.90
C VAL A 39 -20.18 -15.27 13.85
N LEU A 40 -20.18 -16.46 13.26
CA LEU A 40 -19.00 -17.30 13.11
C LEU A 40 -18.48 -17.36 11.68
N ASN A 41 -19.38 -17.17 10.71
CA ASN A 41 -19.08 -17.33 9.28
C ASN A 41 -19.17 -16.03 8.47
N ILE A 42 -19.26 -14.86 9.12
CA ILE A 42 -19.15 -13.55 8.48
C ILE A 42 -17.93 -12.82 9.04
N ASP A 43 -17.05 -12.42 8.16
CA ASP A 43 -15.87 -11.63 8.48
C ASP A 43 -16.02 -10.20 7.92
N VAL A 44 -15.78 -9.20 8.74
CA VAL A 44 -15.83 -7.79 8.32
C VAL A 44 -14.41 -7.26 8.34
N VAL A 45 -13.89 -6.89 7.19
CA VAL A 45 -12.48 -6.51 6.99
C VAL A 45 -12.36 -5.27 6.11
N SER A 46 -11.25 -4.56 6.23
CA SER A 46 -10.78 -3.63 5.21
C SER A 46 -9.98 -4.36 4.14
N PHE A 47 -9.63 -3.67 3.04
CA PHE A 47 -8.75 -4.23 2.03
C PHE A 47 -7.39 -4.62 2.59
N GLU A 48 -6.81 -3.80 3.46
CA GLU A 48 -5.52 -4.09 4.09
C GLU A 48 -5.58 -5.34 4.97
N ARG A 49 -6.61 -5.48 5.81
CA ARG A 49 -6.81 -6.69 6.63
C ARG A 49 -7.09 -7.92 5.79
N LEU A 50 -7.80 -7.76 4.67
CA LEU A 50 -8.01 -8.85 3.71
C LEU A 50 -6.67 -9.29 3.10
N ALA A 51 -5.83 -8.34 2.72
CA ALA A 51 -4.49 -8.63 2.19
C ALA A 51 -3.66 -9.45 3.18
N TYR A 52 -3.60 -9.04 4.45
CA TYR A 52 -2.87 -9.82 5.47
C TYR A 52 -3.43 -11.22 5.66
N LYS A 53 -4.75 -11.41 5.62
CA LYS A 53 -5.36 -12.75 5.69
C LYS A 53 -4.96 -13.64 4.51
N VAL A 54 -4.87 -13.05 3.31
CA VAL A 54 -4.36 -13.77 2.13
C VAL A 54 -2.90 -14.13 2.33
N PHE A 55 -2.06 -13.19 2.77
CA PHE A 55 -0.63 -13.42 2.96
C PHE A 55 -0.33 -14.48 4.03
N GLU A 56 -1.09 -14.47 5.13
CA GLU A 56 -0.98 -15.53 6.17
C GLU A 56 -1.30 -16.91 5.62
N GLU A 57 -2.27 -17.00 4.69
CA GLU A 57 -2.66 -18.28 4.10
C GLU A 57 -1.66 -18.80 3.07
N VAL A 58 -1.18 -17.89 2.17
CA VAL A 58 -0.34 -18.29 1.02
C VAL A 58 1.16 -18.15 1.30
N GLY A 59 1.57 -17.67 2.48
CA GLY A 59 2.97 -17.51 2.85
C GLY A 59 3.68 -16.34 2.16
N ALA A 60 2.96 -15.27 1.83
CA ALA A 60 3.50 -14.12 1.09
C ALA A 60 3.96 -12.95 1.99
N ALA A 61 3.88 -13.08 3.31
CA ALA A 61 4.22 -12.03 4.28
C ALA A 61 5.69 -12.08 4.74
N ASP A 62 6.62 -12.42 3.86
CA ASP A 62 8.04 -12.60 4.22
C ASP A 62 8.76 -11.29 4.51
N TYR A 63 8.21 -10.14 4.09
CA TYR A 63 8.84 -8.84 4.27
C TYR A 63 8.04 -7.93 5.22
N PRO A 64 8.71 -7.25 6.17
CA PRO A 64 8.05 -6.29 7.03
C PRO A 64 7.52 -5.11 6.22
N VAL A 65 6.33 -4.63 6.59
CA VAL A 65 5.75 -3.43 5.98
C VAL A 65 6.45 -2.18 6.48
N LEU A 66 6.91 -1.37 5.54
CA LEU A 66 7.59 -0.12 5.83
C LEU A 66 6.57 0.99 6.08
N ASP A 67 6.54 1.49 7.30
CA ASP A 67 5.72 2.63 7.69
C ASP A 67 6.32 3.97 7.23
N ASP A 68 5.60 5.06 7.45
CA ASP A 68 6.02 6.41 7.07
C ASP A 68 7.31 6.85 7.77
N THR A 69 7.54 6.39 9.01
CA THR A 69 8.77 6.68 9.74
C THR A 69 9.96 5.98 9.10
N GLY A 70 9.79 4.71 8.77
CA GLY A 70 10.78 3.92 8.06
C GLY A 70 11.10 4.49 6.69
N LYS A 71 10.07 4.91 5.92
CA LYS A 71 10.28 5.59 4.62
C LYS A 71 11.12 6.86 4.78
N ASN A 72 10.82 7.72 5.77
CA ASN A 72 11.60 8.93 6.04
C ASN A 72 13.06 8.61 6.36
N LEU A 73 13.33 7.59 7.16
CA LEU A 73 14.69 7.18 7.51
C LEU A 73 15.48 6.69 6.27
N ILE A 74 14.83 5.89 5.41
CA ILE A 74 15.47 5.40 4.18
C ILE A 74 15.72 6.56 3.22
N VAL A 75 14.75 7.45 2.99
CA VAL A 75 14.93 8.64 2.14
C VAL A 75 16.10 9.49 2.63
N ARG A 76 16.17 9.75 3.93
CA ARG A 76 17.29 10.49 4.52
C ARG A 76 18.64 9.80 4.29
N ARG A 77 18.69 8.48 4.49
CA ARG A 77 19.90 7.68 4.25
C ARG A 77 20.34 7.76 2.78
N VAL A 78 19.40 7.61 1.86
CA VAL A 78 19.69 7.71 0.41
C VAL A 78 20.20 9.10 0.03
N LEU A 79 19.59 10.16 0.59
CA LEU A 79 20.05 11.54 0.41
C LEU A 79 21.50 11.73 0.89
N GLU A 80 21.81 11.25 2.09
CA GLU A 80 23.14 11.38 2.68
C GLU A 80 24.19 10.62 1.86
N GLN A 81 23.87 9.41 1.40
CA GLN A 81 24.74 8.61 0.55
C GLN A 81 25.04 9.25 -0.81
N ASN A 82 24.05 9.94 -1.37
CA ASN A 82 24.15 10.55 -2.71
C ASN A 82 24.43 12.06 -2.70
N LYS A 83 24.71 12.65 -1.52
CA LYS A 83 24.85 14.11 -1.34
C LYS A 83 25.72 14.79 -2.38
N LYS A 84 26.83 14.17 -2.76
CA LYS A 84 27.78 14.74 -3.74
C LYS A 84 27.28 14.67 -5.18
N ALA A 85 26.37 13.75 -5.48
CA ALA A 85 25.78 13.56 -6.81
C ALA A 85 24.54 14.43 -7.03
N LEU A 86 23.90 14.91 -5.95
CA LEU A 86 22.73 15.76 -6.03
C LEU A 86 23.10 17.16 -6.53
N ARG A 87 22.46 17.58 -7.61
CA ARG A 87 22.71 18.86 -8.28
C ARG A 87 21.90 20.01 -7.70
N PHE A 88 20.66 19.75 -7.27
CA PHE A 88 19.73 20.73 -6.78
C PHE A 88 19.43 20.57 -5.26
N PHE A 89 19.17 19.36 -4.81
CA PHE A 89 18.71 19.11 -3.43
C PHE A 89 19.84 18.92 -2.42
N GLY A 90 21.09 18.86 -2.83
CA GLY A 90 22.23 18.56 -1.97
C GLY A 90 22.41 19.49 -0.77
N SER A 91 21.96 20.75 -0.84
CA SER A 91 22.00 21.73 0.27
C SER A 91 20.86 21.55 1.28
N ASN A 92 19.75 20.88 0.91
CA ASN A 92 18.53 20.80 1.70
C ASN A 92 18.41 19.54 2.58
N ILE A 93 19.40 18.68 2.55
CA ILE A 93 19.39 17.36 3.22
C ILE A 93 19.16 17.46 4.72
N SER A 94 19.66 18.53 5.37
CA SER A 94 19.52 18.75 6.82
C SER A 94 18.11 19.24 7.22
N ASN A 95 17.27 19.59 6.27
CA ASN A 95 15.92 20.09 6.54
C ASN A 95 14.94 18.90 6.61
N THR A 96 14.39 18.67 7.82
CA THR A 96 13.44 17.58 8.06
C THR A 96 12.14 17.74 7.29
N GLY A 97 11.66 18.95 7.05
CA GLY A 97 10.49 19.24 6.21
C GLY A 97 10.72 18.79 4.77
N PHE A 98 11.90 19.07 4.22
CA PHE A 98 12.27 18.64 2.87
C PHE A 98 12.30 17.11 2.72
N VAL A 99 12.85 16.39 3.70
CA VAL A 99 12.86 14.91 3.70
C VAL A 99 11.42 14.36 3.69
N SER A 100 10.53 14.98 4.49
CA SER A 100 9.13 14.59 4.54
C SER A 100 8.37 14.85 3.22
N GLU A 101 8.66 15.96 2.56
CA GLU A 101 8.09 16.26 1.23
C GLU A 101 8.56 15.25 0.17
N LEU A 102 9.87 14.94 0.15
CA LEU A 102 10.40 13.90 -0.74
C LEU A 102 9.78 12.53 -0.48
N LYS A 103 9.61 12.15 0.80
CA LYS A 103 8.91 10.93 1.17
C LYS A 103 7.49 10.91 0.59
N SER A 104 6.77 12.04 0.65
CA SER A 104 5.42 12.14 0.09
C SER A 104 5.42 11.97 -1.42
N VAL A 105 6.36 12.59 -2.13
CA VAL A 105 6.54 12.41 -3.59
C VAL A 105 6.84 10.95 -3.93
N ILE A 106 7.71 10.28 -3.16
CA ILE A 106 8.01 8.87 -3.35
C ILE A 106 6.77 7.99 -3.10
N SER A 107 5.99 8.27 -2.05
CA SER A 107 4.73 7.56 -1.78
C SER A 107 3.72 7.73 -2.93
N GLU A 108 3.60 8.93 -3.50
CA GLU A 108 2.75 9.16 -4.68
C GLU A 108 3.26 8.37 -5.90
N MET A 109 4.56 8.34 -6.14
CA MET A 109 5.13 7.55 -7.23
C MET A 109 4.85 6.05 -7.07
N LEU A 110 4.94 5.53 -5.84
CA LEU A 110 4.58 4.15 -5.53
C LEU A 110 3.09 3.89 -5.75
N GLN A 111 2.23 4.79 -5.27
CA GLN A 111 0.78 4.69 -5.40
C GLN A 111 0.31 4.67 -6.87
N TYR A 112 0.98 5.42 -7.74
CA TYR A 112 0.67 5.48 -9.17
C TYR A 112 1.52 4.53 -10.03
N ASP A 113 2.22 3.59 -9.40
CA ASP A 113 3.12 2.62 -10.07
C ASP A 113 4.07 3.28 -11.08
N ILE A 114 4.67 4.41 -10.67
CA ILE A 114 5.66 5.10 -11.49
C ILE A 114 7.00 4.40 -11.30
N SER A 115 7.50 3.74 -12.35
CA SER A 115 8.82 3.12 -12.33
C SER A 115 9.95 4.16 -12.44
N VAL A 116 11.16 3.78 -11.99
CA VAL A 116 12.36 4.59 -12.18
C VAL A 116 12.64 4.82 -13.67
N ASP A 117 12.44 3.80 -14.50
CA ASP A 117 12.64 3.91 -15.96
C ASP A 117 11.69 4.92 -16.59
N LYS A 118 10.44 4.97 -16.15
CA LYS A 118 9.45 5.97 -16.61
C LYS A 118 9.89 7.40 -16.25
N LEU A 119 10.44 7.61 -15.06
CA LEU A 119 11.01 8.90 -14.66
C LEU A 119 12.19 9.30 -15.53
N LEU A 120 13.10 8.36 -15.78
CA LEU A 120 14.26 8.58 -16.65
C LEU A 120 13.82 8.90 -18.09
N ASP A 121 12.79 8.25 -18.60
CA ASP A 121 12.25 8.55 -19.94
C ASP A 121 11.61 9.94 -20.01
N ILE A 122 10.90 10.37 -18.98
CA ILE A 122 10.39 11.75 -18.89
C ILE A 122 11.55 12.74 -18.89
N ASN A 123 12.60 12.46 -18.14
CA ASN A 123 13.75 13.35 -18.01
C ASN A 123 14.53 13.54 -19.31
N LYS A 124 14.58 12.51 -20.17
CA LYS A 124 15.23 12.60 -21.52
C LYS A 124 14.63 13.71 -22.40
N ASN A 125 13.37 14.10 -22.16
CA ASN A 125 12.67 15.12 -22.93
C ASN A 125 12.79 16.52 -22.30
N VAL A 126 13.55 16.66 -21.20
CA VAL A 126 13.76 17.92 -20.49
C VAL A 126 15.22 18.36 -20.63
N ASP A 127 15.46 19.65 -20.79
CA ASP A 127 16.83 20.17 -20.79
C ASP A 127 17.50 19.89 -19.43
N ASN A 128 18.54 19.07 -19.42
CA ASN A 128 19.27 18.65 -18.23
C ASN A 128 19.92 19.82 -17.46
N ASN A 129 20.12 20.98 -18.10
CA ASN A 129 20.66 22.16 -17.46
C ASN A 129 19.56 23.12 -16.95
N SER A 130 18.29 22.80 -17.25
CA SER A 130 17.17 23.52 -16.67
C SER A 130 16.99 23.16 -15.19
N LEU A 131 16.35 24.06 -14.44
CA LEU A 131 16.00 23.81 -13.04
C LEU A 131 15.14 22.55 -12.88
N LEU A 132 14.24 22.31 -13.83
CA LEU A 132 13.38 21.12 -13.85
C LEU A 132 14.20 19.85 -14.11
N GLY A 133 15.12 19.88 -15.08
CA GLY A 133 15.99 18.76 -15.39
C GLY A 133 16.85 18.36 -14.18
N MET A 134 17.49 19.33 -13.52
CA MET A 134 18.27 19.04 -12.30
C MET A 134 17.45 18.44 -11.18
N LYS A 135 16.20 18.90 -10.98
CA LYS A 135 15.27 18.32 -9.98
C LYS A 135 14.87 16.89 -10.34
N LEU A 136 14.57 16.63 -11.61
CA LEU A 136 14.18 15.29 -12.08
C LEU A 136 15.35 14.31 -11.99
N ASP A 137 16.58 14.74 -12.29
CA ASP A 137 17.79 13.95 -12.07
C ASP A 137 17.90 13.52 -10.60
N ASP A 138 17.83 14.50 -9.69
CA ASP A 138 17.94 14.24 -8.26
C ASP A 138 16.81 13.34 -7.75
N ILE A 139 15.56 13.57 -8.17
CA ILE A 139 14.41 12.72 -7.79
C ILE A 139 14.59 11.29 -8.31
N SER A 140 15.05 11.13 -9.56
CA SER A 140 15.29 9.81 -10.15
C SER A 140 16.38 9.05 -9.38
N LEU A 141 17.44 9.74 -8.98
CA LEU A 141 18.52 9.18 -8.19
C LEU A 141 18.03 8.75 -6.79
N ILE A 142 17.27 9.61 -6.12
CA ILE A 142 16.74 9.35 -4.77
C ILE A 142 15.72 8.21 -4.82
N TYR A 143 14.79 8.24 -5.76
CA TYR A 143 13.78 7.19 -5.91
C TYR A 143 14.40 5.85 -6.29
N GLY A 144 15.36 5.83 -7.20
CA GLY A 144 16.12 4.64 -7.53
C GLY A 144 16.86 4.04 -6.33
N GLY A 145 17.54 4.86 -5.55
CA GLY A 145 18.19 4.45 -4.31
C GLY A 145 17.21 3.94 -3.25
N PHE A 146 16.04 4.56 -3.13
CA PHE A 146 14.97 4.10 -2.24
C PHE A 146 14.45 2.72 -2.68
N ARG A 147 14.11 2.55 -3.96
CA ARG A 147 13.63 1.28 -4.52
C ARG A 147 14.63 0.14 -4.35
N GLU A 148 15.92 0.41 -4.58
CA GLU A 148 16.98 -0.60 -4.39
C GLU A 148 17.13 -0.97 -2.91
N PHE A 149 17.01 0.00 -1.99
CA PHE A 149 17.11 -0.27 -0.56
C PHE A 149 15.96 -1.15 -0.04
N ILE A 150 14.72 -0.92 -0.49
CA ILE A 150 13.57 -1.70 -0.05
C ILE A 150 13.45 -3.05 -0.73
N LYS A 151 14.05 -3.22 -1.91
CA LYS A 151 14.03 -4.45 -2.69
C LYS A 151 14.49 -5.64 -1.84
N ASN A 152 13.66 -6.67 -1.76
CA ASN A 152 13.91 -7.88 -0.98
C ASN A 152 14.06 -7.69 0.54
N ASN A 153 13.77 -6.51 1.09
CA ASN A 153 13.87 -6.22 2.51
C ASN A 153 12.55 -5.76 3.12
N TYR A 154 11.78 -5.00 2.34
CA TYR A 154 10.54 -4.37 2.81
C TYR A 154 9.49 -4.38 1.71
N ILE A 155 8.24 -4.28 2.14
CA ILE A 155 7.08 -3.93 1.31
C ILE A 155 6.52 -2.61 1.81
N THR A 156 6.11 -1.73 0.92
CA THR A 156 5.47 -0.48 1.34
C THR A 156 3.96 -0.64 1.48
N SER A 157 3.31 0.24 2.26
CA SER A 157 1.86 0.22 2.42
C SER A 157 1.12 0.37 1.09
N GLU A 158 1.69 1.13 0.16
CA GLU A 158 1.14 1.32 -1.19
C GLU A 158 1.17 0.02 -2.02
N GLU A 159 2.17 -0.84 -1.79
CA GLU A 159 2.37 -2.10 -2.54
C GLU A 159 1.57 -3.29 -1.97
N ILE A 160 0.96 -3.15 -0.78
CA ILE A 160 0.20 -4.24 -0.14
C ILE A 160 -0.93 -4.74 -1.03
N LEU A 161 -1.71 -3.83 -1.62
CA LEU A 161 -2.86 -4.20 -2.44
C LEU A 161 -2.43 -4.83 -3.76
N ASP A 162 -1.36 -4.35 -4.37
CA ASP A 162 -0.81 -4.94 -5.59
C ASP A 162 -0.29 -6.37 -5.34
N LEU A 163 0.38 -6.59 -4.21
CA LEU A 163 0.79 -7.93 -3.81
C LEU A 163 -0.42 -8.82 -3.55
N MET A 164 -1.44 -8.30 -2.87
CA MET A 164 -2.70 -9.03 -2.66
C MET A 164 -3.34 -9.41 -3.99
N CYS A 165 -3.42 -8.50 -4.97
CA CYS A 165 -3.98 -8.78 -6.29
C CYS A 165 -3.24 -9.92 -7.00
N ARG A 166 -1.93 -9.99 -6.86
CA ARG A 166 -1.12 -11.10 -7.43
C ARG A 166 -1.35 -12.43 -6.71
N LYS A 167 -1.65 -12.40 -5.40
CA LYS A 167 -1.71 -13.58 -4.53
C LYS A 167 -3.14 -14.07 -4.23
N VAL A 168 -4.15 -13.24 -4.44
CA VAL A 168 -5.54 -13.56 -4.08
C VAL A 168 -6.07 -14.83 -4.74
N THR A 169 -5.60 -15.14 -5.95
CA THR A 169 -5.99 -16.37 -6.68
C THR A 169 -5.43 -17.65 -6.06
N GLU A 170 -4.39 -17.56 -5.24
CA GLU A 170 -3.79 -18.69 -4.53
C GLU A 170 -4.56 -19.00 -3.23
N SER A 171 -5.34 -18.03 -2.69
CA SER A 171 -6.11 -18.22 -1.46
C SER A 171 -7.33 -19.10 -1.66
N SER A 172 -7.36 -20.24 -0.97
CA SER A 172 -8.51 -21.15 -0.95
C SER A 172 -9.68 -20.57 -0.17
N LYS A 173 -9.41 -19.81 0.90
CA LYS A 173 -10.41 -19.13 1.72
C LYS A 173 -11.19 -18.09 0.91
N ILE A 174 -10.48 -17.27 0.15
CA ILE A 174 -11.11 -16.27 -0.72
C ILE A 174 -11.95 -16.92 -1.80
N ARG A 175 -11.41 -17.96 -2.45
CA ARG A 175 -12.11 -18.70 -3.51
C ARG A 175 -13.38 -19.37 -3.02
N GLY A 176 -13.38 -19.86 -1.78
CA GLY A 176 -14.52 -20.52 -1.14
C GLY A 176 -15.45 -19.57 -0.39
N SER A 177 -15.33 -18.25 -0.55
CA SER A 177 -16.11 -17.27 0.19
C SER A 177 -17.01 -16.44 -0.72
N VAL A 178 -18.15 -16.01 -0.17
CA VAL A 178 -19.00 -14.95 -0.76
C VAL A 178 -18.50 -13.60 -0.29
N ILE A 179 -18.10 -12.74 -1.23
CA ILE A 179 -17.53 -11.42 -0.92
C ILE A 179 -18.53 -10.32 -1.25
N ALA A 180 -18.73 -9.40 -0.33
CA ALA A 180 -19.53 -8.20 -0.52
C ALA A 180 -18.70 -6.95 -0.19
N PHE A 181 -18.87 -5.89 -0.98
CA PHE A 181 -18.27 -4.58 -0.76
C PHE A 181 -19.35 -3.62 -0.29
N ASP A 182 -19.11 -2.90 0.82
CA ASP A 182 -20.07 -1.96 1.38
C ASP A 182 -19.37 -0.67 1.86
N GLY A 183 -20.06 0.46 1.72
CA GLY A 183 -19.59 1.75 2.23
C GLY A 183 -18.51 2.45 1.40
N PHE A 184 -18.17 1.96 0.21
CA PHE A 184 -17.25 2.64 -0.70
C PHE A 184 -17.99 3.68 -1.54
N THR A 185 -17.44 4.89 -1.63
CA THR A 185 -17.94 5.98 -2.47
C THR A 185 -17.28 6.04 -3.84
N GLY A 186 -16.18 5.32 -4.02
CA GLY A 186 -15.42 5.19 -5.25
C GLY A 186 -14.21 4.29 -5.03
N PHE A 187 -13.60 3.87 -6.13
CA PHE A 187 -12.32 3.15 -6.17
C PHE A 187 -11.37 3.98 -7.01
N THR A 188 -10.13 4.13 -6.56
CA THR A 188 -9.03 4.80 -7.28
C THR A 188 -8.06 3.79 -7.80
#